data_91ad782bc435fccc0a1af20e6264a01d
#
_entry.id   91ad782bc435fccc0a1af20e6264a01d
#
_cell.length_a   1.000
_cell.length_b   1.000
_cell.length_c   1.000
_cell.angle_alpha   90.00
_cell.angle_beta   90.00
_cell.angle_gamma   90.00
#
_symmetry.space_group_name_H-M   'P 1'
#
loop_
_entity.id
_entity.type
_entity.pdbx_description
1 polymer ?
#
loop_
_entity_poly.entity_id
_entity_poly.type
_entity_poly.pdbx_seq_one_letter_code
_entity_poly.pdbx_strand_id
1 'polypeptide(L)'
;MRLILISLIATTLMVNAEVVEIVKGMPYVEVEADGKTYKIERTQKKDSYLTNTFALTSRPSPPFFIEPFSVSKKVETYGELEVLDFISKKKGIFVDARLENWYAKSAIPGAVNIPFKLFLTQSKARDKILKDFGVKKRDDDKLYFFDAKTILFYCNGAWCGQSPTAINALIEIGYPEDKMKYYRGGMQAWQLLGLTTIVPKEKK
;
A
#
# COMPACT_ATOMS: atom_id res chain seq x y z
N MET A 1 -29.26 -46.85 -52.35
CA MET A 1 -28.79 -46.81 -50.96
C MET A 1 -28.08 -45.46 -50.73
N ARG A 2 -28.77 -44.47 -50.14
CA ARG A 2 -28.20 -43.14 -49.90
C ARG A 2 -27.67 -43.11 -48.47
N LEU A 3 -26.36 -42.95 -48.32
CA LEU A 3 -25.71 -42.71 -47.00
C LEU A 3 -25.99 -41.25 -46.62
N ILE A 4 -26.69 -41.05 -45.49
CA ILE A 4 -26.83 -39.74 -44.81
C ILE A 4 -25.65 -39.61 -43.86
N LEU A 5 -24.73 -38.67 -44.20
CA LEU A 5 -23.64 -38.28 -43.27
C LEU A 5 -24.29 -37.30 -42.25
N ILE A 6 -24.43 -37.73 -41.02
CA ILE A 6 -24.79 -36.88 -39.88
C ILE A 6 -23.50 -36.20 -39.39
N SER A 7 -23.33 -34.92 -39.73
CA SER A 7 -22.25 -34.09 -39.21
C SER A 7 -22.59 -33.70 -37.76
N LEU A 8 -21.84 -34.26 -36.82
CA LEU A 8 -21.94 -33.91 -35.40
C LEU A 8 -21.21 -32.59 -35.19
N ILE A 9 -21.92 -31.47 -35.12
CA ILE A 9 -21.36 -30.18 -34.74
C ILE A 9 -21.12 -30.18 -33.20
N ALA A 10 -19.88 -30.42 -32.79
CA ALA A 10 -19.47 -30.26 -31.41
C ALA A 10 -19.41 -28.75 -31.09
N THR A 11 -20.45 -28.22 -30.47
CA THR A 11 -20.44 -26.88 -29.87
C THR A 11 -19.56 -26.96 -28.60
N THR A 12 -18.32 -26.54 -28.70
CA THR A 12 -17.48 -26.28 -27.55
C THR A 12 -18.04 -25.08 -26.78
N LEU A 13 -18.75 -25.34 -25.70
CA LEU A 13 -19.07 -24.33 -24.68
C LEU A 13 -17.76 -23.82 -24.10
N MET A 14 -17.30 -22.66 -24.58
CA MET A 14 -16.24 -21.93 -23.89
C MET A 14 -16.81 -21.48 -22.53
N VAL A 15 -16.51 -22.20 -21.47
CA VAL A 15 -16.73 -21.75 -20.09
C VAL A 15 -15.74 -20.62 -19.88
N ASN A 16 -16.18 -19.38 -20.08
CA ASN A 16 -15.41 -18.22 -19.66
C ASN A 16 -15.27 -18.30 -18.14
N ALA A 17 -14.07 -18.63 -17.67
CA ALA A 17 -13.77 -18.58 -16.25
C ALA A 17 -14.03 -17.13 -15.77
N GLU A 18 -14.96 -16.98 -14.83
CA GLU A 18 -15.30 -15.68 -14.24
C GLU A 18 -14.04 -15.06 -13.61
N VAL A 19 -13.65 -13.90 -14.12
CA VAL A 19 -12.47 -13.16 -13.64
C VAL A 19 -12.80 -12.57 -12.28
N VAL A 20 -11.90 -12.74 -11.31
CA VAL A 20 -12.01 -12.12 -9.99
C VAL A 20 -11.59 -10.65 -10.12
N GLU A 21 -12.55 -9.76 -10.17
CA GLU A 21 -12.32 -8.31 -10.34
C GLU A 21 -12.05 -7.61 -8.99
N ILE A 22 -11.36 -6.47 -9.03
CA ILE A 22 -11.19 -5.57 -7.88
C ILE A 22 -12.55 -4.98 -7.50
N VAL A 23 -13.23 -4.38 -8.47
CA VAL A 23 -14.64 -3.99 -8.44
C VAL A 23 -15.22 -4.29 -9.80
N LYS A 24 -16.54 -4.29 -9.94
CA LYS A 24 -17.23 -4.57 -11.19
C LYS A 24 -16.68 -3.72 -12.34
N GLY A 25 -16.15 -4.36 -13.38
CA GLY A 25 -15.57 -3.71 -14.55
C GLY A 25 -14.12 -3.24 -14.36
N MET A 26 -13.49 -3.54 -13.22
CA MET A 26 -12.09 -3.21 -12.95
C MET A 26 -11.32 -4.48 -12.56
N PRO A 27 -10.83 -5.25 -13.52
CA PRO A 27 -10.08 -6.48 -13.24
C PRO A 27 -8.69 -6.19 -12.67
N TYR A 28 -8.08 -5.08 -12.99
CA TYR A 28 -6.76 -4.67 -12.49
C TYR A 28 -6.55 -3.15 -12.57
N VAL A 29 -5.48 -2.70 -11.93
CA VAL A 29 -4.93 -1.33 -12.03
C VAL A 29 -3.44 -1.43 -12.35
N GLU A 30 -2.95 -0.57 -13.24
CA GLU A 30 -1.52 -0.47 -13.54
C GLU A 30 -0.85 0.63 -12.71
N VAL A 31 0.33 0.32 -12.18
CA VAL A 31 1.14 1.24 -11.38
C VAL A 31 2.58 1.23 -11.89
N GLU A 32 3.10 2.40 -12.18
CA GLU A 32 4.50 2.56 -12.55
C GLU A 32 5.36 2.87 -11.33
N ALA A 33 6.38 2.05 -11.08
CA ALA A 33 7.36 2.26 -10.04
C ALA A 33 8.72 1.67 -10.44
N ASP A 34 9.81 2.32 -10.04
CA ASP A 34 11.19 1.90 -10.32
C ASP A 34 11.45 1.57 -11.82
N GLY A 35 10.84 2.36 -12.72
CA GLY A 35 10.96 2.17 -14.19
C GLY A 35 10.25 0.91 -14.71
N LYS A 36 9.31 0.35 -13.97
CA LYS A 36 8.51 -0.82 -14.33
C LYS A 36 7.03 -0.55 -14.14
N THR A 37 6.21 -1.19 -14.97
CA THR A 37 4.77 -1.25 -14.80
C THR A 37 4.40 -2.52 -14.01
N TYR A 38 3.66 -2.34 -12.93
CA TYR A 38 3.09 -3.41 -12.12
C TYR A 38 1.60 -3.47 -12.36
N LYS A 39 1.09 -4.66 -12.65
CA LYS A 39 -0.33 -4.95 -12.68
C LYS A 39 -0.79 -5.36 -11.28
N ILE A 40 -1.63 -4.54 -10.66
CA ILE A 40 -2.27 -4.87 -9.40
C ILE A 40 -3.64 -5.45 -9.72
N GLU A 41 -3.84 -6.70 -9.39
CA GLU A 41 -5.09 -7.45 -9.58
C GLU A 41 -5.36 -8.32 -8.36
N ARG A 42 -6.54 -8.87 -8.26
CA ARG A 42 -6.85 -9.89 -7.26
C ARG A 42 -6.37 -11.25 -7.73
N THR A 43 -6.03 -12.15 -6.78
CA THR A 43 -5.69 -13.54 -7.14
C THR A 43 -6.84 -14.22 -7.87
N GLN A 44 -6.54 -14.89 -8.98
CA GLN A 44 -7.50 -15.63 -9.79
C GLN A 44 -7.68 -17.08 -9.30
N LYS A 45 -6.86 -17.51 -8.34
CA LYS A 45 -6.96 -18.84 -7.73
C LYS A 45 -8.07 -18.84 -6.68
N LYS A 46 -9.18 -19.51 -6.96
CA LYS A 46 -10.43 -19.49 -6.14
C LYS A 46 -10.23 -20.00 -4.71
N ASP A 47 -9.30 -20.92 -4.49
CA ASP A 47 -9.05 -21.53 -3.17
C ASP A 47 -7.86 -20.89 -2.42
N SER A 48 -7.50 -19.65 -2.78
CA SER A 48 -6.41 -18.94 -2.11
C SER A 48 -6.81 -18.50 -0.72
N TYR A 49 -5.88 -18.66 0.21
CA TYR A 49 -6.00 -18.20 1.60
C TYR A 49 -4.63 -17.74 2.11
N LEU A 50 -4.61 -16.98 3.19
CA LEU A 50 -3.37 -16.53 3.79
C LEU A 50 -2.66 -17.69 4.49
N THR A 51 -1.38 -17.88 4.18
CA THR A 51 -0.52 -18.91 4.78
C THR A 51 0.65 -18.34 5.58
N ASN A 52 0.80 -17.01 5.57
CA ASN A 52 1.89 -16.31 6.21
C ASN A 52 1.47 -15.70 7.56
N THR A 53 2.34 -14.91 8.17
CA THR A 53 2.11 -14.29 9.49
C THR A 53 0.91 -13.33 9.52
N PHE A 54 0.37 -12.90 8.38
CA PHE A 54 -0.85 -12.08 8.33
C PHE A 54 -2.12 -12.89 8.58
N ALA A 55 -2.07 -14.23 8.58
CA ALA A 55 -3.16 -15.09 9.00
C ALA A 55 -3.34 -15.14 10.54
N LEU A 56 -2.37 -14.66 11.31
CA LEU A 56 -2.48 -14.63 12.77
C LEU A 56 -3.58 -13.69 13.23
N THR A 57 -4.49 -14.19 14.07
CA THR A 57 -5.60 -13.42 14.65
C THR A 57 -5.26 -12.83 16.01
N SER A 58 -4.18 -13.27 16.66
CA SER A 58 -3.69 -12.76 17.94
C SER A 58 -2.21 -12.40 17.84
N ARG A 59 -1.82 -11.32 18.52
CA ARG A 59 -0.44 -10.82 18.54
C ARG A 59 -0.07 -10.34 19.94
N PRO A 60 1.21 -10.50 20.35
CA PRO A 60 1.63 -10.09 21.68
C PRO A 60 1.53 -8.57 21.85
N SER A 61 1.03 -8.14 23.00
CA SER A 61 0.91 -6.74 23.41
C SER A 61 1.75 -6.53 24.68
N PRO A 62 2.70 -5.58 24.73
CA PRO A 62 3.23 -4.78 23.63
C PRO A 62 4.05 -5.60 22.62
N PRO A 63 4.36 -5.11 21.41
CA PRO A 63 4.10 -3.74 20.91
C PRO A 63 2.82 -3.61 20.05
N PHE A 64 2.00 -4.66 19.93
CA PHE A 64 0.86 -4.64 19.03
C PHE A 64 -0.43 -4.34 19.79
N PHE A 65 -1.14 -3.31 19.34
CA PHE A 65 -2.43 -2.89 19.86
C PHE A 65 -3.40 -2.65 18.69
N ILE A 66 -4.69 -2.55 18.98
CA ILE A 66 -5.65 -2.09 17.97
C ILE A 66 -5.49 -0.57 17.85
N GLU A 67 -5.06 -0.13 16.67
CA GLU A 67 -4.89 1.28 16.37
C GLU A 67 -6.24 1.97 16.11
N PRO A 68 -6.37 3.27 16.45
CA PRO A 68 -7.55 4.06 16.10
C PRO A 68 -7.86 4.01 14.60
N PHE A 69 -9.12 4.25 14.23
CA PHE A 69 -9.50 4.34 12.83
C PHE A 69 -8.79 5.50 12.12
N SER A 70 -8.72 6.65 12.78
CA SER A 70 -8.02 7.83 12.28
C SER A 70 -6.92 8.25 13.24
N VAL A 71 -5.77 8.70 12.71
CA VAL A 71 -4.65 9.21 13.52
C VAL A 71 -4.98 10.60 14.07
N SER A 72 -5.65 11.44 13.27
CA SER A 72 -6.17 12.76 13.67
C SER A 72 -7.43 13.09 12.89
N LYS A 73 -8.10 14.19 13.23
CA LYS A 73 -9.32 14.64 12.51
C LYS A 73 -9.07 15.06 11.07
N LYS A 74 -7.84 15.46 10.73
CA LYS A 74 -7.48 15.96 9.40
C LYS A 74 -6.70 14.95 8.55
N VAL A 75 -6.15 13.91 9.17
CA VAL A 75 -5.52 12.80 8.46
C VAL A 75 -6.61 11.84 8.01
N GLU A 76 -6.85 11.82 6.72
CA GLU A 76 -7.89 10.99 6.12
C GLU A 76 -7.45 9.51 6.08
N THR A 77 -8.34 8.61 6.52
CA THR A 77 -8.11 7.18 6.46
C THR A 77 -8.64 6.62 5.15
N TYR A 78 -7.77 5.91 4.42
CA TYR A 78 -8.05 5.31 3.11
C TYR A 78 -8.37 3.83 3.24
N GLY A 79 -9.29 3.37 2.39
CA GLY A 79 -9.47 1.97 2.04
C GLY A 79 -8.68 1.61 0.78
N GLU A 80 -8.82 0.38 0.32
CA GLU A 80 -8.04 -0.17 -0.79
C GLU A 80 -8.29 0.55 -2.11
N LEU A 81 -9.52 0.99 -2.37
CA LEU A 81 -9.86 1.69 -3.61
C LEU A 81 -9.22 3.08 -3.67
N GLU A 82 -9.20 3.80 -2.54
CA GLU A 82 -8.51 5.08 -2.43
C GLU A 82 -7.00 4.92 -2.58
N VAL A 83 -6.42 3.83 -2.03
CA VAL A 83 -5.00 3.50 -2.23
C VAL A 83 -4.71 3.25 -3.71
N LEU A 84 -5.50 2.43 -4.38
CA LEU A 84 -5.34 2.13 -5.81
C LEU A 84 -5.45 3.40 -6.66
N ASP A 85 -6.42 4.26 -6.37
CA ASP A 85 -6.58 5.55 -7.04
C ASP A 85 -5.41 6.50 -6.77
N PHE A 86 -4.88 6.50 -5.54
CA PHE A 86 -3.72 7.32 -5.16
C PHE A 86 -2.46 6.90 -5.93
N ILE A 87 -2.15 5.62 -5.98
CA ILE A 87 -0.91 5.13 -6.59
C ILE A 87 -0.95 5.14 -8.11
N SER A 88 -2.08 4.75 -8.72
CA SER A 88 -2.22 4.75 -10.19
C SER A 88 -2.20 6.15 -10.79
N LYS A 89 -2.79 7.13 -10.09
CA LYS A 89 -2.79 8.54 -10.50
C LYS A 89 -1.60 9.35 -9.98
N LYS A 90 -0.63 8.71 -9.31
CA LYS A 90 0.59 9.35 -8.79
C LYS A 90 0.29 10.61 -7.96
N LYS A 91 -0.72 10.54 -7.07
CA LYS A 91 -1.21 11.68 -6.28
C LYS A 91 -0.25 12.19 -5.20
N GLY A 92 0.82 11.46 -4.95
CA GLY A 92 1.84 11.80 -3.95
C GLY A 92 2.84 10.67 -3.72
N ILE A 93 3.42 10.65 -2.53
CA ILE A 93 4.41 9.65 -2.13
C ILE A 93 3.70 8.55 -1.35
N PHE A 94 3.83 7.29 -1.77
CA PHE A 94 3.29 6.15 -1.07
C PHE A 94 4.37 5.50 -0.22
N VAL A 95 4.22 5.53 1.10
CA VAL A 95 5.23 5.15 2.09
C VAL A 95 4.86 3.87 2.81
N ASP A 96 5.73 2.88 2.72
CA ASP A 96 5.74 1.73 3.63
C ASP A 96 6.55 2.10 4.88
N ALA A 97 5.86 2.33 6.00
CA ALA A 97 6.46 2.75 7.26
C ALA A 97 7.03 1.57 8.09
N ARG A 98 6.97 0.35 7.57
CA ARG A 98 7.47 -0.84 8.24
C ARG A 98 8.99 -0.87 8.31
N LEU A 99 9.52 -1.67 9.23
CA LEU A 99 10.94 -1.99 9.25
C LEU A 99 11.35 -2.69 7.95
N GLU A 100 12.62 -2.54 7.60
CA GLU A 100 13.21 -2.99 6.34
C GLU A 100 13.02 -4.51 6.11
N ASN A 101 13.12 -5.31 7.18
CA ASN A 101 12.96 -6.76 7.11
C ASN A 101 11.51 -7.22 6.79
N TRP A 102 10.51 -6.39 7.07
CA TRP A 102 9.13 -6.64 6.67
C TRP A 102 8.89 -6.23 5.20
N TYR A 103 9.42 -5.07 4.83
CA TYR A 103 9.34 -4.58 3.46
C TYR A 103 10.01 -5.54 2.47
N ALA A 104 11.23 -6.00 2.78
CA ALA A 104 11.99 -6.90 1.93
C ALA A 104 11.27 -8.23 1.64
N LYS A 105 10.38 -8.68 2.53
CA LYS A 105 9.61 -9.92 2.33
C LYS A 105 8.44 -9.74 1.36
N SER A 106 7.76 -8.62 1.46
CA SER A 106 6.59 -8.32 0.61
C SER A 106 6.19 -6.86 0.78
N ALA A 107 5.83 -6.18 -0.30
CA ALA A 107 5.37 -4.79 -0.29
C ALA A 107 4.24 -4.57 -1.31
N ILE A 108 3.50 -3.48 -1.14
CA ILE A 108 2.53 -3.02 -2.14
C ILE A 108 3.32 -2.36 -3.28
N PRO A 109 3.04 -2.68 -4.56
CA PRO A 109 3.70 -2.03 -5.70
C PRO A 109 3.59 -0.51 -5.64
N GLY A 110 4.68 0.19 -5.95
CA GLY A 110 4.74 1.65 -5.92
C GLY A 110 5.10 2.27 -4.57
N ALA A 111 5.17 1.48 -3.49
CA ALA A 111 5.57 1.99 -2.20
C ALA A 111 7.10 2.15 -2.07
N VAL A 112 7.52 3.23 -1.40
CA VAL A 112 8.90 3.43 -0.95
C VAL A 112 9.01 3.09 0.53
N ASN A 113 10.02 2.31 0.92
CA ASN A 113 10.22 2.01 2.34
C ASN A 113 10.95 3.16 3.04
N ILE A 114 10.27 3.74 4.03
CA ILE A 114 10.83 4.72 4.95
C ILE A 114 10.39 4.30 6.36
N PRO A 115 11.21 3.52 7.06
CA PRO A 115 10.87 3.00 8.39
C PRO A 115 10.48 4.11 9.37
N PHE A 116 9.39 3.90 10.09
CA PHE A 116 8.79 4.87 11.01
C PHE A 116 9.80 5.51 11.99
N LYS A 117 10.80 4.74 12.44
CA LYS A 117 11.85 5.20 13.34
C LYS A 117 12.67 6.38 12.81
N LEU A 118 12.75 6.53 11.47
CA LEU A 118 13.49 7.62 10.84
C LEU A 118 12.80 8.98 11.00
N PHE A 119 11.53 9.01 11.41
CA PHE A 119 10.79 10.24 11.68
C PHE A 119 10.91 10.72 13.13
N LEU A 120 11.29 9.83 14.08
CA LEU A 120 11.24 10.10 15.52
C LEU A 120 12.34 11.03 16.04
N THR A 121 13.51 10.99 15.41
CA THR A 121 14.67 11.73 15.89
C THR A 121 15.23 12.62 14.79
N GLN A 122 15.61 13.84 15.17
CA GLN A 122 16.29 14.73 14.23
C GLN A 122 17.63 14.10 13.80
N SER A 123 17.81 14.01 12.48
CA SER A 123 18.97 13.39 11.86
C SER A 123 19.13 13.84 10.42
N LYS A 124 20.33 13.70 9.85
CA LYS A 124 20.55 13.93 8.41
C LYS A 124 19.64 13.07 7.52
N ALA A 125 19.30 11.86 7.97
CA ALA A 125 18.38 10.98 7.26
C ALA A 125 16.95 11.56 7.23
N ARG A 126 16.44 12.05 8.40
CA ARG A 126 15.15 12.72 8.46
C ARG A 126 15.14 14.01 7.62
N ASP A 127 16.18 14.81 7.70
CA ASP A 127 16.26 16.06 6.92
C ASP A 127 16.22 15.77 5.41
N LYS A 128 16.88 14.70 4.95
CA LYS A 128 16.79 14.24 3.56
C LYS A 128 15.37 13.81 3.20
N ILE A 129 14.71 13.01 4.04
CA ILE A 129 13.33 12.56 3.83
C ILE A 129 12.38 13.78 3.74
N LEU A 130 12.50 14.72 4.66
CA LEU A 130 11.69 15.94 4.66
C LEU A 130 11.91 16.76 3.38
N LYS A 131 13.15 16.89 2.90
CA LYS A 131 13.46 17.53 1.62
C LYS A 131 12.77 16.80 0.45
N ASP A 132 12.82 15.47 0.43
CA ASP A 132 12.15 14.66 -0.62
C ASP A 132 10.62 14.81 -0.54
N PHE A 133 10.07 15.09 0.65
CA PHE A 133 8.67 15.41 0.92
C PHE A 133 8.28 16.86 0.57
N GLY A 134 9.23 17.68 0.06
CA GLY A 134 8.98 19.06 -0.33
C GLY A 134 9.12 20.06 0.81
N VAL A 135 9.61 19.65 1.98
CA VAL A 135 9.87 20.56 3.10
C VAL A 135 11.18 21.31 2.85
N LYS A 136 11.15 22.62 3.04
CA LYS A 136 12.33 23.48 2.96
C LYS A 136 12.80 23.83 4.37
N LYS A 137 14.08 23.76 4.58
CA LYS A 137 14.74 24.23 5.81
C LYS A 137 15.48 25.53 5.48
N ARG A 138 15.29 26.58 6.28
CA ARG A 138 16.00 27.84 6.13
C ARG A 138 17.20 27.92 7.07
N ASP A 139 18.00 28.96 6.93
CA ASP A 139 19.21 29.20 7.69
C ASP A 139 18.96 29.36 9.21
N ASP A 140 17.72 29.69 9.60
CA ASP A 140 17.25 29.78 10.99
C ASP A 140 16.76 28.42 11.56
N ASP A 141 17.06 27.32 10.87
CA ASP A 141 16.62 25.94 11.18
C ASP A 141 15.11 25.70 11.14
N LYS A 142 14.30 26.71 10.76
CA LYS A 142 12.83 26.55 10.61
C LYS A 142 12.44 25.75 9.39
N LEU A 143 11.41 24.94 9.57
CA LEU A 143 10.82 24.13 8.51
C LEU A 143 9.67 24.89 7.86
N TYR A 144 9.62 24.84 6.52
CA TYR A 144 8.59 25.46 5.70
C TYR A 144 7.93 24.40 4.83
N PHE A 145 6.60 24.31 4.92
CA PHE A 145 5.79 23.25 4.35
C PHE A 145 4.96 23.70 3.12
N PHE A 146 5.27 24.85 2.54
CA PHE A 146 4.48 25.40 1.43
C PHE A 146 4.41 24.44 0.24
N ASP A 147 5.54 23.79 -0.07
CA ASP A 147 5.66 22.81 -1.15
C ASP A 147 5.47 21.36 -0.66
N ALA A 148 4.92 21.16 0.54
CA ALA A 148 4.73 19.85 1.12
C ALA A 148 3.87 18.96 0.22
N LYS A 149 4.39 17.77 -0.09
CA LYS A 149 3.71 16.77 -0.93
C LYS A 149 2.65 16.01 -0.13
N THR A 150 1.68 15.45 -0.83
CA THR A 150 0.76 14.49 -0.22
C THR A 150 1.48 13.17 0.01
N ILE A 151 1.29 12.57 1.19
CA ILE A 151 1.94 11.31 1.58
C ILE A 151 0.87 10.35 2.07
N LEU A 152 0.88 9.13 1.54
CA LEU A 152 0.04 8.04 2.00
C LEU A 152 0.92 7.02 2.73
N PHE A 153 0.60 6.76 3.99
CA PHE A 153 1.32 5.81 4.84
C PHE A 153 0.56 4.50 5.01
N TYR A 154 1.28 3.39 5.02
CA TYR A 154 0.77 2.12 5.50
C TYR A 154 1.82 1.35 6.30
N CYS A 155 1.35 0.34 7.06
CA CYS A 155 2.20 -0.62 7.74
C CYS A 155 1.59 -2.05 7.66
N ASN A 156 1.66 -2.85 8.73
CA ASN A 156 1.24 -4.24 8.64
C ASN A 156 -0.28 -4.44 8.66
N GLY A 157 -1.03 -3.58 9.34
CA GLY A 157 -2.48 -3.70 9.48
C GLY A 157 -3.02 -2.88 10.64
N ALA A 158 -4.29 -3.05 10.96
CA ALA A 158 -4.99 -2.29 12.00
C ALA A 158 -4.46 -2.46 13.44
N TRP A 159 -3.52 -3.36 13.65
CA TRP A 159 -2.83 -3.65 14.91
C TRP A 159 -1.40 -3.12 14.93
N CYS A 160 -0.99 -2.34 13.94
CA CYS A 160 0.41 -1.93 13.75
C CYS A 160 0.55 -0.40 13.89
N GLY A 161 1.15 0.06 14.99
CA GLY A 161 1.35 1.48 15.27
C GLY A 161 2.45 2.18 14.46
N GLN A 162 3.14 1.51 13.53
CA GLN A 162 4.30 2.11 12.83
C GLN A 162 3.92 3.30 11.96
N SER A 163 2.83 3.21 11.19
CA SER A 163 2.33 4.35 10.41
C SER A 163 1.77 5.47 11.28
N PRO A 164 0.90 5.19 12.27
CA PRO A 164 0.45 6.22 13.22
C PRO A 164 1.61 6.94 13.91
N THR A 165 2.65 6.21 14.32
CA THR A 165 3.86 6.80 14.93
C THR A 165 4.59 7.74 13.96
N ALA A 166 4.78 7.34 12.70
CA ALA A 166 5.41 8.19 11.69
C ALA A 166 4.58 9.46 11.41
N ILE A 167 3.28 9.30 11.28
CA ILE A 167 2.35 10.43 11.04
C ILE A 167 2.37 11.40 12.23
N ASN A 168 2.28 10.91 13.47
CA ASN A 168 2.33 11.76 14.67
C ASN A 168 3.65 12.53 14.76
N ALA A 169 4.79 11.89 14.49
CA ALA A 169 6.09 12.56 14.47
C ALA A 169 6.17 13.68 13.42
N LEU A 170 5.48 13.52 12.28
CA LEU A 170 5.38 14.58 11.27
C LEU A 170 4.43 15.71 11.71
N ILE A 171 3.33 15.39 12.38
CA ILE A 171 2.41 16.39 12.96
C ILE A 171 3.15 17.24 13.99
N GLU A 172 3.94 16.64 14.88
CA GLU A 172 4.72 17.32 15.91
C GLU A 172 5.70 18.36 15.34
N ILE A 173 6.24 18.14 14.15
CA ILE A 173 7.13 19.11 13.49
C ILE A 173 6.39 20.09 12.58
N GLY A 174 5.05 20.03 12.52
CA GLY A 174 4.21 20.94 11.76
C GLY A 174 3.93 20.52 10.31
N TYR A 175 4.15 19.28 9.91
CA TYR A 175 3.74 18.83 8.59
C TYR A 175 2.22 18.93 8.43
N PRO A 176 1.70 19.50 7.32
CA PRO A 176 0.25 19.69 7.16
C PRO A 176 -0.50 18.35 7.23
N GLU A 177 -1.41 18.23 8.18
CA GLU A 177 -2.16 16.99 8.43
C GLU A 177 -3.03 16.57 7.25
N ASP A 178 -3.63 17.52 6.53
CA ASP A 178 -4.45 17.30 5.34
C ASP A 178 -3.64 16.75 4.14
N LYS A 179 -2.33 16.93 4.16
CA LYS A 179 -1.38 16.33 3.20
C LYS A 179 -0.98 14.90 3.56
N MET A 180 -1.40 14.38 4.71
CA MET A 180 -1.13 13.01 5.10
C MET A 180 -2.39 12.15 4.98
N LYS A 181 -2.22 10.91 4.50
CA LYS A 181 -3.26 9.90 4.36
C LYS A 181 -2.79 8.64 5.05
N TYR A 182 -3.72 7.89 5.61
CA TYR A 182 -3.43 6.67 6.36
C TYR A 182 -4.18 5.46 5.80
N TYR A 183 -3.48 4.49 5.25
CA TYR A 183 -4.06 3.19 4.91
C TYR A 183 -3.97 2.24 6.10
N ARG A 184 -5.02 2.24 6.94
CA ARG A 184 -5.07 1.47 8.18
C ARG A 184 -5.07 -0.04 7.95
N GLY A 185 -5.67 -0.51 6.85
CA GLY A 185 -5.73 -1.93 6.49
C GLY A 185 -4.36 -2.56 6.28
N GLY A 186 -3.42 -1.80 5.73
CA GLY A 186 -2.03 -2.21 5.54
C GLY A 186 -1.88 -3.50 4.74
N MET A 187 -0.74 -4.15 4.93
CA MET A 187 -0.44 -5.41 4.22
C MET A 187 -1.44 -6.53 4.52
N GLN A 188 -2.01 -6.58 5.73
CA GLN A 188 -2.93 -7.64 6.10
C GLN A 188 -4.22 -7.58 5.28
N ALA A 189 -4.89 -6.43 5.25
CA ALA A 189 -6.12 -6.26 4.46
C ALA A 189 -5.84 -6.39 2.96
N TRP A 190 -4.72 -5.81 2.48
CA TRP A 190 -4.29 -5.93 1.09
C TRP A 190 -4.15 -7.37 0.63
N GLN A 191 -3.46 -8.21 1.41
CA GLN A 191 -3.27 -9.63 1.10
C GLN A 191 -4.54 -10.45 1.31
N LEU A 192 -5.38 -10.11 2.29
CA LEU A 192 -6.66 -10.79 2.52
C LEU A 192 -7.62 -10.64 1.34
N LEU A 193 -7.56 -9.49 0.66
CA LEU A 193 -8.30 -9.27 -0.59
C LEU A 193 -7.63 -9.92 -1.82
N GLY A 194 -6.50 -10.58 -1.64
CA GLY A 194 -5.76 -11.24 -2.70
C GLY A 194 -5.11 -10.27 -3.70
N LEU A 195 -4.87 -9.01 -3.29
CA LEU A 195 -4.24 -8.01 -4.15
C LEU A 195 -2.74 -8.29 -4.34
N THR A 196 -2.23 -7.96 -5.53
CA THR A 196 -0.83 -8.17 -5.93
C THR A 196 0.15 -7.55 -4.95
N THR A 197 1.15 -8.32 -4.55
CA THR A 197 2.33 -7.85 -3.80
C THR A 197 3.61 -8.14 -4.56
N ILE A 198 4.67 -7.43 -4.24
CA ILE A 198 6.01 -7.63 -4.80
C ILE A 198 7.02 -7.94 -3.70
N VAL A 199 8.08 -8.64 -4.05
CA VAL A 199 9.31 -8.69 -3.27
C VAL A 199 10.23 -7.60 -3.83
N PRO A 200 10.46 -6.50 -3.08
CA PRO A 200 11.32 -5.42 -3.56
C PRO A 200 12.75 -5.91 -3.78
N LYS A 201 13.42 -5.35 -4.79
CA LYS A 201 14.85 -5.61 -4.96
C LYS A 201 15.62 -4.87 -3.87
N GLU A 202 16.65 -5.49 -3.33
CA GLU A 202 17.60 -4.80 -2.46
C GLU A 202 18.18 -3.59 -3.20
N LYS A 203 18.12 -2.42 -2.58
CA LYS A 203 18.84 -1.26 -3.08
C LYS A 203 20.33 -1.53 -2.90
N LYS A 204 21.05 -1.74 -4.01
CA LYS A 204 22.51 -1.80 -4.02
C LYS A 204 23.10 -0.47 -3.59
#